data_d6ae3c56ec74668635cec60e82ab78ec
#
_entry.id   d6ae3c56ec74668635cec60e82ab78ec
#
_cell.length_a   1.000
_cell.length_b   1.000
_cell.length_c   1.000
_cell.angle_alpha   90.00
_cell.angle_beta   90.00
_cell.angle_gamma   90.00
#
_symmetry.space_group_name_H-M   'P 1'
#
loop_
_entity.id
_entity.type
_entity.pdbx_description
1 polymer ?
#
loop_
_entity_poly.entity_id
_entity_poly.type
_entity_poly.pdbx_seq_one_letter_code
_entity_poly.pdbx_strand_id
1 'polypeptide(L)'
;MPENVDPIANPSEKPQDADLYIGQVAAMLGVTTTMIRQWEKHGFIEVMRTASGFRVYSLEQMKRLQIVRDLARSGVNPAGIKLALQKADPNSIKSSPGVDQASLGTRLQRLRTAKKISLRKLGAATDLSASHLSAIERSISHPSIAVVQRLAAALGTNIVQVLGGEPLDHQLVVRPHERRPLDANLNGVEIQQLFRVETVLESLLFMVEPGASSGDSYQHEGEEFLFMLDGTLELVLDETEQFILEPGDSMTFASHRPHRFANRGDIPASILWINTPPTF
;
A
#
# COMPACT_ATOMS: atom_id res chain seq x y z
N MET A 1 -10.27 -22.81 40.77
CA MET A 1 -10.73 -21.68 39.94
C MET A 1 -10.94 -22.21 38.54
N PRO A 2 -12.19 -22.35 38.03
CA PRO A 2 -12.40 -22.88 36.68
C PRO A 2 -11.96 -21.86 35.63
N GLU A 3 -11.20 -22.33 34.65
CA GLU A 3 -10.87 -21.61 33.45
C GLU A 3 -12.15 -21.19 32.72
N ASN A 4 -12.28 -19.91 32.50
CA ASN A 4 -13.39 -19.30 31.75
C ASN A 4 -13.19 -19.62 30.26
N VAL A 5 -13.65 -20.79 29.84
CA VAL A 5 -13.68 -21.17 28.41
C VAL A 5 -14.86 -20.41 27.80
N ASP A 6 -14.57 -19.46 26.89
CA ASP A 6 -15.62 -18.81 26.11
C ASP A 6 -16.42 -19.89 25.36
N PRO A 7 -17.75 -19.93 25.44
CA PRO A 7 -18.54 -20.94 24.76
C PRO A 7 -18.38 -20.86 23.25
N ILE A 8 -18.34 -22.03 22.61
CA ILE A 8 -18.30 -22.19 21.16
C ILE A 8 -19.57 -21.52 20.60
N ALA A 9 -19.38 -20.60 19.65
CA ALA A 9 -20.45 -19.81 19.03
C ALA A 9 -21.58 -20.70 18.49
N ASN A 10 -22.81 -20.36 18.82
CA ASN A 10 -23.98 -20.99 18.25
C ASN A 10 -24.12 -20.63 16.76
N PRO A 11 -24.20 -21.61 15.83
CA PRO A 11 -24.19 -21.33 14.38
C PRO A 11 -25.44 -20.62 13.84
N SER A 12 -26.42 -20.28 14.68
CA SER A 12 -27.68 -19.69 14.23
C SER A 12 -27.76 -18.15 14.27
N GLU A 13 -26.78 -17.45 14.83
CA GLU A 13 -26.70 -15.99 14.75
C GLU A 13 -25.71 -15.59 13.63
N LYS A 14 -26.25 -15.28 12.45
CA LYS A 14 -25.45 -14.69 11.37
C LYS A 14 -25.03 -13.28 11.77
N PRO A 15 -23.71 -12.98 11.84
CA PRO A 15 -23.24 -11.59 11.95
C PRO A 15 -23.72 -10.78 10.76
N GLN A 16 -23.93 -9.49 10.92
CA GLN A 16 -24.04 -8.58 9.78
C GLN A 16 -22.75 -8.66 8.96
N ASP A 17 -22.86 -8.68 7.65
CA ASP A 17 -21.79 -8.98 6.66
C ASP A 17 -20.48 -8.23 6.89
N ALA A 18 -19.69 -8.55 7.90
CA ALA A 18 -18.29 -8.17 8.09
C ALA A 18 -17.75 -8.32 9.54
N ASP A 19 -18.49 -8.89 10.49
CA ASP A 19 -18.04 -8.99 11.89
C ASP A 19 -17.27 -10.29 12.12
N LEU A 20 -16.05 -10.18 12.68
CA LEU A 20 -15.17 -11.30 13.02
C LEU A 20 -15.20 -11.56 14.54
N TYR A 21 -15.21 -12.82 14.94
CA TYR A 21 -15.05 -13.20 16.34
C TYR A 21 -13.58 -13.18 16.77
N ILE A 22 -13.33 -13.02 18.09
CA ILE A 22 -11.98 -12.89 18.65
C ILE A 22 -11.03 -14.02 18.23
N GLY A 23 -11.52 -15.26 18.09
CA GLY A 23 -10.72 -16.40 17.65
C GLY A 23 -10.26 -16.28 16.20
N GLN A 24 -11.14 -15.79 15.31
CA GLN A 24 -10.81 -15.53 13.90
C GLN A 24 -9.79 -14.39 13.79
N VAL A 25 -10.03 -13.29 14.52
CA VAL A 25 -9.09 -12.16 14.58
C VAL A 25 -7.72 -12.60 15.09
N ALA A 26 -7.66 -13.42 16.15
CA ALA A 26 -6.41 -13.93 16.70
C ALA A 26 -5.65 -14.79 15.67
N ALA A 27 -6.36 -15.68 14.97
CA ALA A 27 -5.77 -16.51 13.91
C ALA A 27 -5.24 -15.68 12.74
N MET A 28 -6.02 -14.71 12.24
CA MET A 28 -5.61 -13.83 11.14
C MET A 28 -4.43 -12.93 11.50
N LEU A 29 -4.31 -12.51 12.75
CA LEU A 29 -3.21 -11.65 13.22
C LEU A 29 -1.98 -12.46 13.70
N GLY A 30 -2.06 -13.78 13.79
CA GLY A 30 -0.98 -14.60 14.34
C GLY A 30 -0.66 -14.24 15.80
N VAL A 31 -1.68 -13.95 16.61
CA VAL A 31 -1.58 -13.60 18.04
C VAL A 31 -2.53 -14.43 18.89
N THR A 32 -2.39 -14.37 20.20
CA THR A 32 -3.33 -15.07 21.11
C THR A 32 -4.55 -14.19 21.42
N THR A 33 -5.69 -14.82 21.73
CA THR A 33 -6.89 -14.09 22.19
C THR A 33 -6.62 -13.29 23.47
N THR A 34 -5.68 -13.77 24.30
CA THR A 34 -5.23 -13.06 25.51
C THR A 34 -4.55 -11.74 25.16
N MET A 35 -3.72 -11.71 24.11
CA MET A 35 -3.10 -10.45 23.65
C MET A 35 -4.14 -9.45 23.17
N ILE A 36 -5.15 -9.89 22.41
CA ILE A 36 -6.22 -9.01 21.96
C ILE A 36 -7.00 -8.44 23.14
N ARG A 37 -7.32 -9.26 24.17
CA ARG A 37 -7.98 -8.77 25.40
C ARG A 37 -7.12 -7.77 26.17
N GLN A 38 -5.80 -7.94 26.20
CA GLN A 38 -4.89 -6.94 26.78
C GLN A 38 -4.93 -5.63 26.00
N TRP A 39 -4.96 -5.69 24.68
CA TRP A 39 -5.07 -4.49 23.82
C TRP A 39 -6.40 -3.75 24.00
N GLU A 40 -7.51 -4.48 24.21
CA GLU A 40 -8.79 -3.91 24.65
C GLU A 40 -8.63 -3.17 26.00
N LYS A 41 -8.01 -3.84 26.99
CA LYS A 41 -7.78 -3.26 28.32
C LYS A 41 -6.92 -2.01 28.29
N HIS A 42 -5.96 -1.93 27.37
CA HIS A 42 -5.16 -0.73 27.15
C HIS A 42 -5.92 0.39 26.40
N GLY A 43 -7.14 0.11 25.92
CA GLY A 43 -7.96 1.07 25.17
C GLY A 43 -7.43 1.35 23.77
N PHE A 44 -6.75 0.37 23.15
CA PHE A 44 -6.29 0.50 21.77
C PHE A 44 -7.41 0.31 20.76
N ILE A 45 -8.46 -0.43 21.15
CA ILE A 45 -9.69 -0.63 20.37
C ILE A 45 -10.90 -0.60 21.29
N GLU A 46 -12.04 -0.19 20.76
CA GLU A 46 -13.35 -0.35 21.37
C GLU A 46 -14.02 -1.59 20.77
N VAL A 47 -14.50 -2.49 21.62
CA VAL A 47 -15.04 -3.77 21.18
C VAL A 47 -16.57 -3.73 21.21
N MET A 48 -17.17 -4.01 20.08
CA MET A 48 -18.61 -4.26 20.01
C MET A 48 -18.94 -5.65 20.51
N ARG A 49 -20.17 -5.82 21.03
CA ARG A 49 -20.69 -7.12 21.45
C ARG A 49 -22.01 -7.40 20.78
N THR A 50 -22.23 -8.65 20.43
CA THR A 50 -23.53 -9.13 19.95
C THR A 50 -24.57 -9.02 21.07
N ALA A 51 -25.85 -9.17 20.74
CA ALA A 51 -26.94 -9.26 21.73
C ALA A 51 -26.73 -10.39 22.74
N SER A 52 -26.04 -11.47 22.35
CA SER A 52 -25.64 -12.61 23.18
C SER A 52 -24.33 -12.37 23.97
N GLY A 53 -23.72 -11.16 23.88
CA GLY A 53 -22.55 -10.77 24.68
C GLY A 53 -21.19 -11.15 24.08
N PHE A 54 -21.15 -11.77 22.90
CA PHE A 54 -19.88 -12.12 22.23
C PHE A 54 -19.17 -10.90 21.63
N ARG A 55 -17.84 -10.91 21.72
CA ARG A 55 -16.98 -9.89 21.09
C ARG A 55 -16.97 -10.05 19.58
N VAL A 56 -17.25 -8.97 18.88
CA VAL A 56 -17.18 -8.87 17.42
C VAL A 56 -16.31 -7.69 17.00
N TYR A 57 -15.60 -7.87 15.89
CA TYR A 57 -14.63 -6.92 15.36
C TYR A 57 -14.94 -6.64 13.91
N SER A 58 -15.04 -5.37 13.56
CA SER A 58 -15.18 -4.95 12.17
C SER A 58 -13.85 -5.04 11.41
N LEU A 59 -13.90 -4.98 10.09
CA LEU A 59 -12.71 -4.88 9.22
C LEU A 59 -11.83 -3.67 9.58
N GLU A 60 -12.42 -2.56 9.98
CA GLU A 60 -11.68 -1.37 10.41
C GLU A 60 -10.93 -1.62 11.73
N GLN A 61 -11.58 -2.30 12.67
CA GLN A 61 -10.93 -2.71 13.92
C GLN A 61 -9.82 -3.74 13.68
N MET A 62 -9.96 -4.60 12.69
CA MET A 62 -8.90 -5.51 12.23
C MET A 62 -7.66 -4.74 11.76
N LYS A 63 -7.82 -3.75 10.90
CA LYS A 63 -6.70 -2.88 10.44
C LYS A 63 -6.02 -2.18 11.63
N ARG A 64 -6.81 -1.68 12.57
CA ARG A 64 -6.29 -1.05 13.80
C ARG A 64 -5.49 -2.03 14.66
N LEU A 65 -5.98 -3.27 14.80
CA LEU A 65 -5.27 -4.34 15.51
C LEU A 65 -3.99 -4.79 14.82
N GLN A 66 -3.92 -4.75 13.50
CA GLN A 66 -2.68 -4.98 12.74
C GLN A 66 -1.62 -3.97 13.14
N ILE A 67 -1.96 -2.68 13.17
CA ILE A 67 -1.05 -1.60 13.60
C ILE A 67 -0.58 -1.84 15.05
N VAL A 68 -1.48 -2.18 15.95
CA VAL A 68 -1.16 -2.49 17.35
C VAL A 68 -0.18 -3.65 17.45
N ARG A 69 -0.43 -4.74 16.69
CA ARG A 69 0.45 -5.91 16.63
C ARG A 69 1.86 -5.52 16.17
N ASP A 70 1.96 -4.75 15.11
CA ASP A 70 3.24 -4.41 14.50
C ASP A 70 4.05 -3.49 15.40
N LEU A 71 3.41 -2.51 16.01
CA LEU A 71 4.04 -1.65 17.02
C LEU A 71 4.48 -2.43 18.28
N ALA A 72 3.65 -3.38 18.75
CA ALA A 72 4.00 -4.23 19.87
C ALA A 72 5.20 -5.15 19.55
N ARG A 73 5.23 -5.74 18.36
CA ARG A 73 6.37 -6.56 17.87
C ARG A 73 7.66 -5.73 17.73
N SER A 74 7.53 -4.47 17.38
CA SER A 74 8.66 -3.53 17.29
C SER A 74 9.13 -3.01 18.66
N GLY A 75 8.58 -3.52 19.76
CA GLY A 75 8.98 -3.15 21.12
C GLY A 75 8.44 -1.79 21.59
N VAL A 76 7.47 -1.21 20.90
CA VAL A 76 6.82 0.05 21.31
C VAL A 76 5.98 -0.22 22.57
N ASN A 77 6.21 0.57 23.63
CA ASN A 77 5.47 0.43 24.87
C ASN A 77 3.99 0.86 24.72
N PRO A 78 3.10 0.46 25.63
CA PRO A 78 1.66 0.76 25.52
C PRO A 78 1.32 2.24 25.39
N ALA A 79 2.09 3.14 26.01
CA ALA A 79 1.89 4.58 25.89
C ALA A 79 2.23 5.08 24.48
N GLY A 80 3.30 4.57 23.90
CA GLY A 80 3.71 4.86 22.51
C GLY A 80 2.69 4.34 21.49
N ILE A 81 2.17 3.11 21.70
CA ILE A 81 1.09 2.55 20.86
C ILE A 81 -0.15 3.45 20.93
N LYS A 82 -0.57 3.86 22.13
CA LYS A 82 -1.74 4.74 22.30
C LYS A 82 -1.55 6.08 21.59
N LEU A 83 -0.37 6.67 21.67
CA LEU A 83 -0.04 7.92 20.98
C LEU A 83 -0.05 7.75 19.45
N ALA A 84 0.50 6.65 18.94
CA ALA A 84 0.49 6.33 17.53
C ALA A 84 -0.95 6.14 17.00
N LEU A 85 -1.80 5.43 17.75
CA LEU A 85 -3.21 5.22 17.39
C LEU A 85 -4.04 6.52 17.43
N GLN A 86 -3.74 7.43 18.36
CA GLN A 86 -4.39 8.75 18.41
C GLN A 86 -4.02 9.62 17.20
N LYS A 87 -2.80 9.50 16.70
CA LYS A 87 -2.38 10.15 15.46
C LYS A 87 -2.98 9.52 14.20
N ALA A 88 -3.34 8.25 14.27
CA ALA A 88 -3.95 7.48 13.17
C ALA A 88 -5.49 7.56 13.13
N ASP A 89 -6.14 8.27 14.07
CA ASP A 89 -7.59 8.45 14.07
C ASP A 89 -8.00 9.43 12.97
N PRO A 90 -8.83 9.02 11.98
CA PRO A 90 -9.25 9.89 10.87
C PRO A 90 -9.94 11.19 11.32
N ASN A 91 -10.50 11.21 12.55
CA ASN A 91 -11.16 12.39 13.10
C ASN A 91 -10.22 13.36 13.87
N SER A 92 -8.97 12.97 14.12
CA SER A 92 -7.99 13.82 14.81
C SER A 92 -7.01 14.53 13.87
N ILE A 93 -7.10 14.29 12.57
CA ILE A 93 -6.29 14.98 11.57
C ILE A 93 -6.85 16.39 11.36
N LYS A 94 -6.66 17.26 12.35
CA LYS A 94 -6.55 18.69 12.07
C LYS A 94 -5.21 18.88 11.36
N SER A 95 -5.30 18.96 10.05
CA SER A 95 -4.33 19.48 9.07
C SER A 95 -3.02 20.01 9.66
N SER A 96 -1.96 19.21 9.53
CA SER A 96 -0.63 19.79 9.38
C SER A 96 -0.60 20.49 8.01
N PRO A 97 -0.19 21.73 7.90
CA PRO A 97 -0.15 22.43 6.63
C PRO A 97 0.99 21.85 5.78
N GLY A 98 0.67 21.17 4.68
CA GLY A 98 1.68 20.85 3.67
C GLY A 98 1.57 19.54 2.90
N VAL A 99 0.69 18.62 3.24
CA VAL A 99 0.54 17.38 2.44
C VAL A 99 -0.71 17.50 1.59
N ASP A 100 -0.55 17.47 0.28
CA ASP A 100 -1.66 17.45 -0.67
C ASP A 100 -2.36 16.07 -0.60
N GLN A 101 -3.36 15.94 0.27
CA GLN A 101 -4.19 14.74 0.42
C GLN A 101 -5.11 14.50 -0.79
N ALA A 102 -4.84 15.13 -1.91
CA ALA A 102 -5.60 14.92 -3.13
C ALA A 102 -5.43 13.49 -3.63
N SER A 103 -6.55 12.86 -4.03
CA SER A 103 -6.51 11.55 -4.67
C SER A 103 -5.61 11.56 -5.92
N LEU A 104 -5.09 10.38 -6.32
CA LEU A 104 -4.34 10.21 -7.56
C LEU A 104 -5.02 10.93 -8.75
N GLY A 105 -6.32 10.76 -8.91
CA GLY A 105 -7.08 11.41 -9.98
C GLY A 105 -7.03 12.93 -9.91
N THR A 106 -7.16 13.51 -8.73
CA THR A 106 -7.07 14.96 -8.52
C THR A 106 -5.66 15.49 -8.79
N ARG A 107 -4.61 14.75 -8.38
CA ARG A 107 -3.21 15.12 -8.66
C ARG A 107 -2.93 15.09 -10.16
N LEU A 108 -3.33 14.03 -10.86
CA LEU A 108 -3.21 13.94 -12.32
C LEU A 108 -3.91 15.09 -13.03
N GLN A 109 -5.13 15.42 -12.63
CA GLN A 109 -5.88 16.54 -13.19
C GLN A 109 -5.14 17.88 -12.99
N ARG A 110 -4.60 18.12 -11.78
CA ARG A 110 -3.81 19.33 -11.47
C ARG A 110 -2.55 19.40 -12.34
N LEU A 111 -1.78 18.33 -12.41
CA LEU A 111 -0.56 18.25 -13.24
C LEU A 111 -0.88 18.52 -14.71
N ARG A 112 -1.91 17.89 -15.25
CA ARG A 112 -2.34 18.09 -16.64
C ARG A 112 -2.78 19.52 -16.90
N THR A 113 -3.64 20.08 -16.03
CA THR A 113 -4.17 21.44 -16.21
C THR A 113 -3.10 22.52 -16.04
N ALA A 114 -2.16 22.34 -15.10
CA ALA A 114 -1.02 23.24 -14.94
C ALA A 114 -0.17 23.32 -16.21
N LYS A 115 -0.02 22.19 -16.94
CA LYS A 115 0.66 22.14 -18.24
C LYS A 115 -0.23 22.52 -19.43
N LYS A 116 -1.48 22.90 -19.18
CA LYS A 116 -2.47 23.27 -20.22
C LYS A 116 -2.69 22.18 -21.27
N ILE A 117 -2.58 20.90 -20.86
CA ILE A 117 -2.76 19.74 -21.73
C ILE A 117 -4.24 19.30 -21.65
N SER A 118 -4.91 19.13 -22.81
CA SER A 118 -6.27 18.59 -22.86
C SER A 118 -6.27 17.06 -22.63
N LEU A 119 -7.40 16.51 -22.16
CA LEU A 119 -7.57 15.05 -22.03
C LEU A 119 -7.30 14.33 -23.36
N ARG A 120 -7.73 14.91 -24.48
CA ARG A 120 -7.50 14.35 -25.82
C ARG A 120 -6.01 14.31 -26.17
N LYS A 121 -5.26 15.38 -25.87
CA LYS A 121 -3.82 15.44 -26.13
C LYS A 121 -3.04 14.47 -25.23
N LEU A 122 -3.40 14.40 -23.94
CA LEU A 122 -2.79 13.44 -23.02
C LEU A 122 -3.12 11.99 -23.44
N GLY A 123 -4.36 11.73 -23.86
CA GLY A 123 -4.77 10.41 -24.35
C GLY A 123 -3.96 9.94 -25.55
N ALA A 124 -3.73 10.84 -26.54
CA ALA A 124 -2.92 10.53 -27.69
C ALA A 124 -1.44 10.25 -27.33
N ALA A 125 -0.92 10.90 -26.27
CA ALA A 125 0.47 10.69 -25.82
C ALA A 125 0.65 9.41 -24.98
N THR A 126 -0.44 8.85 -24.43
CA THR A 126 -0.39 7.73 -23.50
C THR A 126 -1.13 6.48 -24.01
N ASP A 127 -1.66 6.54 -25.23
CA ASP A 127 -2.52 5.51 -25.82
C ASP A 127 -3.74 5.16 -24.95
N LEU A 128 -4.35 6.20 -24.36
CA LEU A 128 -5.56 6.09 -23.54
C LEU A 128 -6.69 6.92 -24.15
N SER A 129 -7.92 6.44 -24.06
CA SER A 129 -9.07 7.24 -24.47
C SER A 129 -9.27 8.43 -23.50
N ALA A 130 -9.75 9.56 -24.02
CA ALA A 130 -10.08 10.72 -23.18
C ALA A 130 -11.14 10.40 -22.11
N SER A 131 -12.05 9.46 -22.41
CA SER A 131 -13.07 8.98 -21.45
C SER A 131 -12.43 8.18 -20.31
N HIS A 132 -11.46 7.30 -20.61
CA HIS A 132 -10.73 6.54 -19.58
C HIS A 132 -9.90 7.48 -18.70
N LEU A 133 -9.17 8.42 -19.28
CA LEU A 133 -8.45 9.46 -18.51
C LEU A 133 -9.38 10.27 -17.61
N SER A 134 -10.55 10.67 -18.13
CA SER A 134 -11.56 11.35 -17.32
C SER A 134 -12.08 10.47 -16.17
N ALA A 135 -12.21 9.16 -16.37
CA ALA A 135 -12.61 8.23 -15.30
C ALA A 135 -11.52 8.10 -14.22
N ILE A 136 -10.24 8.06 -14.62
CA ILE A 136 -9.09 8.05 -13.69
C ILE A 136 -9.04 9.37 -12.90
N GLU A 137 -9.12 10.55 -13.57
CA GLU A 137 -9.10 11.84 -12.90
C GLU A 137 -10.24 12.04 -11.90
N ARG A 138 -11.39 11.41 -12.12
CA ARG A 138 -12.54 11.42 -11.20
C ARG A 138 -12.51 10.27 -10.18
N SER A 139 -11.44 9.48 -10.13
CA SER A 139 -11.29 8.32 -9.25
C SER A 139 -12.37 7.25 -9.42
N ILE A 140 -12.95 7.14 -10.62
CA ILE A 140 -13.93 6.10 -10.99
C ILE A 140 -13.22 4.84 -11.49
N SER A 141 -12.03 5.00 -12.08
CA SER A 141 -11.19 3.90 -12.55
C SER A 141 -9.83 3.96 -11.87
N HIS A 142 -9.30 2.80 -11.53
CA HIS A 142 -7.97 2.65 -10.91
C HIS A 142 -6.98 2.25 -12.01
N PRO A 143 -5.94 3.07 -12.27
CA PRO A 143 -4.93 2.74 -13.28
C PRO A 143 -3.98 1.65 -12.78
N SER A 144 -3.40 0.88 -13.69
CA SER A 144 -2.25 0.04 -13.41
C SER A 144 -0.97 0.87 -13.28
N ILE A 145 0.11 0.28 -12.75
CA ILE A 145 1.43 0.94 -12.68
C ILE A 145 1.89 1.36 -14.07
N ALA A 146 1.76 0.51 -15.08
CA ALA A 146 2.10 0.83 -16.46
C ALA A 146 1.37 2.09 -16.98
N VAL A 147 0.09 2.25 -16.63
CA VAL A 147 -0.68 3.45 -16.98
C VAL A 147 -0.14 4.67 -16.23
N VAL A 148 0.16 4.55 -14.94
CA VAL A 148 0.72 5.67 -14.14
C VAL A 148 2.08 6.09 -14.66
N GLN A 149 2.95 5.16 -15.04
CA GLN A 149 4.25 5.43 -15.64
C GLN A 149 4.11 6.22 -16.97
N ARG A 150 3.24 5.76 -17.86
CA ARG A 150 2.96 6.48 -19.12
C ARG A 150 2.42 7.89 -18.88
N LEU A 151 1.55 8.06 -17.90
CA LEU A 151 1.01 9.37 -17.54
C LEU A 151 2.08 10.27 -16.94
N ALA A 152 2.93 9.75 -16.04
CA ALA A 152 4.04 10.48 -15.46
C ALA A 152 5.02 10.98 -16.54
N ALA A 153 5.43 10.10 -17.43
CA ALA A 153 6.31 10.44 -18.56
C ALA A 153 5.69 11.51 -19.47
N ALA A 154 4.42 11.35 -19.88
CA ALA A 154 3.72 12.31 -20.73
C ALA A 154 3.50 13.67 -20.05
N LEU A 155 3.42 13.68 -18.73
CA LEU A 155 3.33 14.88 -17.90
C LEU A 155 4.71 15.43 -17.50
N GLY A 156 5.83 14.79 -17.89
CA GLY A 156 7.19 15.20 -17.53
C GLY A 156 7.35 15.31 -16.01
N THR A 157 6.99 14.27 -15.32
CA THR A 157 7.10 14.10 -13.87
C THR A 157 7.43 12.64 -13.55
N ASN A 158 7.67 12.30 -12.31
CA ASN A 158 7.94 10.92 -11.90
C ASN A 158 6.74 10.25 -11.24
N ILE A 159 6.80 8.92 -11.11
CA ILE A 159 5.72 8.12 -10.53
C ILE A 159 5.47 8.50 -9.07
N VAL A 160 6.52 8.78 -8.28
CA VAL A 160 6.41 9.15 -6.87
C VAL A 160 5.61 10.46 -6.70
N GLN A 161 5.87 11.46 -7.55
CA GLN A 161 5.11 12.73 -7.55
C GLN A 161 3.65 12.52 -7.95
N VAL A 162 3.39 11.68 -8.95
CA VAL A 162 2.01 11.35 -9.35
C VAL A 162 1.28 10.61 -8.24
N LEU A 163 1.95 9.68 -7.55
CA LEU A 163 1.39 8.91 -6.46
C LEU A 163 1.32 9.65 -5.12
N GLY A 164 1.77 10.92 -5.07
CA GLY A 164 1.67 11.75 -3.87
C GLY A 164 2.79 11.51 -2.87
N GLY A 165 4.00 11.25 -3.36
CA GLY A 165 5.18 11.12 -2.51
C GLY A 165 5.39 12.32 -1.60
N GLU A 166 5.92 12.06 -0.42
CA GLU A 166 6.17 13.07 0.60
C GLU A 166 7.25 14.06 0.14
N PRO A 167 7.12 15.33 0.53
CA PRO A 167 8.20 16.29 0.38
C PRO A 167 9.48 15.82 1.05
N LEU A 168 10.61 16.14 0.47
CA LEU A 168 11.92 15.86 1.04
C LEU A 168 12.11 16.72 2.28
N ASP A 169 12.36 16.09 3.44
CA ASP A 169 12.61 16.74 4.73
C ASP A 169 14.06 16.56 5.20
N HIS A 170 14.92 16.02 4.31
CA HIS A 170 16.35 15.75 4.55
C HIS A 170 16.62 14.70 5.65
N GLN A 171 15.63 13.91 6.04
CA GLN A 171 15.80 12.81 6.97
C GLN A 171 16.57 11.66 6.30
N LEU A 172 17.75 11.33 6.82
CA LEU A 172 18.60 10.26 6.25
C LEU A 172 18.14 8.85 6.61
N VAL A 173 17.41 8.69 7.71
CA VAL A 173 16.91 7.39 8.18
C VAL A 173 15.39 7.41 8.18
N VAL A 174 14.77 6.52 7.40
CA VAL A 174 13.32 6.33 7.38
C VAL A 174 12.99 5.04 8.13
N ARG A 175 12.34 5.16 9.28
CA ARG A 175 11.95 4.01 10.09
C ARG A 175 10.70 3.33 9.52
N PRO A 176 10.49 2.01 9.75
CA PRO A 176 9.32 1.31 9.21
C PRO A 176 7.98 1.98 9.53
N HIS A 177 7.83 2.55 10.72
CA HIS A 177 6.60 3.23 11.16
C HIS A 177 6.46 4.67 10.61
N GLU A 178 7.49 5.19 9.96
CA GLU A 178 7.50 6.51 9.29
C GLU A 178 7.28 6.40 7.79
N ARG A 179 7.33 5.16 7.24
CA ARG A 179 7.03 4.90 5.84
C ARG A 179 5.55 5.20 5.60
N ARG A 180 5.29 5.89 4.52
CA ARG A 180 3.92 6.17 4.11
C ARG A 180 3.67 5.49 2.76
N PRO A 181 2.53 4.82 2.62
CA PRO A 181 2.14 4.34 1.32
C PRO A 181 1.96 5.54 0.38
N LEU A 182 2.44 5.41 -0.83
CA LEU A 182 2.07 6.32 -1.91
C LEU A 182 0.59 6.10 -2.18
N ASP A 183 -0.18 7.21 -2.15
CA ASP A 183 -1.64 7.16 -2.20
C ASP A 183 -2.13 6.81 -3.61
N ALA A 184 -2.18 5.50 -3.88
CA ALA A 184 -2.81 5.00 -5.08
C ALA A 184 -3.38 3.61 -4.84
N ASN A 185 -4.63 3.40 -5.20
CA ASN A 185 -5.17 2.08 -5.36
C ASN A 185 -4.74 1.53 -6.72
N LEU A 186 -3.59 0.86 -6.76
CA LEU A 186 -2.97 0.29 -7.95
C LEU A 186 -3.34 -1.19 -8.13
N ASN A 187 -4.62 -1.54 -7.97
CA ASN A 187 -5.13 -2.90 -8.19
C ASN A 187 -4.36 -4.00 -7.42
N GLY A 188 -4.19 -3.79 -6.11
CA GLY A 188 -3.52 -4.75 -5.24
C GLY A 188 -1.99 -4.57 -5.16
N VAL A 189 -1.46 -3.46 -5.66
CA VAL A 189 -0.06 -3.08 -5.44
C VAL A 189 0.00 -1.87 -4.53
N GLU A 190 0.67 -2.00 -3.39
CA GLU A 190 1.02 -0.91 -2.49
C GLU A 190 2.49 -0.56 -2.68
N ILE A 191 2.80 0.74 -2.71
CA ILE A 191 4.18 1.24 -2.84
C ILE A 191 4.46 2.18 -1.67
N GLN A 192 5.60 1.97 -0.99
CA GLN A 192 6.06 2.82 0.10
C GLN A 192 7.39 3.48 -0.28
N GLN A 193 7.48 4.80 -0.11
CA GLN A 193 8.70 5.56 -0.31
C GLN A 193 9.68 5.34 0.86
N LEU A 194 10.93 4.95 0.55
CA LEU A 194 11.97 4.66 1.54
C LEU A 194 13.03 5.76 1.68
N PHE A 195 12.88 6.88 1.00
CA PHE A 195 13.82 7.99 1.03
C PHE A 195 13.12 9.32 1.30
N ARG A 196 13.84 10.26 1.90
CA ARG A 196 13.37 11.62 2.19
C ARG A 196 14.41 12.69 1.89
N VAL A 197 15.44 12.31 1.16
CA VAL A 197 16.53 13.20 0.72
C VAL A 197 16.53 13.27 -0.80
N GLU A 198 17.05 14.36 -1.34
CA GLU A 198 17.35 14.44 -2.76
C GLU A 198 18.43 13.41 -3.10
N THR A 199 18.14 12.50 -4.01
CA THR A 199 19.01 11.37 -4.33
C THR A 199 18.74 10.90 -5.77
N VAL A 200 19.73 10.25 -6.38
CA VAL A 200 19.59 9.56 -7.65
C VAL A 200 18.98 8.16 -7.51
N LEU A 201 18.86 7.67 -6.26
CA LEU A 201 18.28 6.36 -5.95
C LEU A 201 16.82 6.52 -5.54
N GLU A 202 15.88 6.16 -6.39
CA GLU A 202 14.47 6.06 -6.03
C GLU A 202 14.22 4.70 -5.37
N SER A 203 14.33 4.65 -4.05
CA SER A 203 14.17 3.42 -3.27
C SER A 203 12.74 3.24 -2.80
N LEU A 204 12.08 2.19 -3.22
CA LEU A 204 10.68 1.89 -2.97
C LEU A 204 10.51 0.50 -2.38
N LEU A 205 9.52 0.32 -1.52
CA LEU A 205 9.06 -0.99 -1.07
C LEU A 205 7.72 -1.27 -1.74
N PHE A 206 7.68 -2.33 -2.53
CA PHE A 206 6.47 -2.83 -3.16
C PHE A 206 5.88 -3.96 -2.33
N MET A 207 4.57 -3.92 -2.14
CA MET A 207 3.75 -5.00 -1.62
C MET A 207 2.75 -5.36 -2.72
N VAL A 208 2.84 -6.60 -3.23
CA VAL A 208 2.03 -7.06 -4.37
C VAL A 208 1.14 -8.20 -3.90
N GLU A 209 -0.16 -7.96 -3.83
CA GLU A 209 -1.14 -8.96 -3.41
C GLU A 209 -1.21 -10.14 -4.41
N PRO A 210 -1.64 -11.34 -3.98
CA PRO A 210 -1.88 -12.46 -4.88
C PRO A 210 -2.77 -12.07 -6.07
N GLY A 211 -2.33 -12.37 -7.28
CA GLY A 211 -3.02 -12.04 -8.53
C GLY A 211 -2.84 -10.60 -9.01
N ALA A 212 -2.22 -9.71 -8.20
CA ALA A 212 -1.95 -8.34 -8.62
C ALA A 212 -0.76 -8.27 -9.60
N SER A 213 -0.74 -7.22 -10.44
CA SER A 213 0.27 -7.02 -11.47
C SER A 213 0.49 -5.54 -11.78
N SER A 214 1.59 -5.24 -12.46
CA SER A 214 1.84 -3.91 -13.03
C SER A 214 0.88 -3.52 -14.15
N GLY A 215 0.14 -4.47 -14.72
CA GLY A 215 -0.62 -4.32 -15.97
C GLY A 215 0.22 -4.65 -17.20
N ASP A 216 0.10 -3.83 -18.26
CA ASP A 216 0.92 -3.96 -19.46
C ASP A 216 2.40 -3.70 -19.16
N SER A 217 3.28 -4.07 -20.12
CA SER A 217 4.68 -3.70 -20.04
C SER A 217 4.86 -2.18 -20.14
N TYR A 218 5.85 -1.70 -19.42
CA TYR A 218 6.30 -0.31 -19.46
C TYR A 218 7.83 -0.26 -19.49
N GLN A 219 8.36 0.90 -19.84
CA GLN A 219 9.81 1.15 -19.89
C GLN A 219 10.09 2.61 -19.57
N HIS A 220 11.29 2.89 -19.10
CA HIS A 220 11.78 4.24 -18.84
C HIS A 220 13.31 4.28 -18.92
N GLU A 221 13.91 5.44 -18.80
CA GLU A 221 15.36 5.58 -18.74
C GLU A 221 15.91 5.07 -17.40
N GLY A 222 17.16 4.60 -17.41
CA GLY A 222 17.90 4.24 -16.23
C GLY A 222 18.09 2.74 -16.01
N GLU A 223 18.32 2.37 -14.77
CA GLU A 223 18.54 0.99 -14.32
C GLU A 223 17.67 0.68 -13.12
N GLU A 224 17.32 -0.58 -12.99
CA GLU A 224 16.53 -1.11 -11.87
C GLU A 224 17.29 -2.18 -11.13
N PHE A 225 17.15 -2.15 -9.81
CA PHE A 225 17.59 -3.21 -8.91
C PHE A 225 16.41 -3.66 -8.06
N LEU A 226 16.16 -4.95 -8.06
CA LEU A 226 15.14 -5.62 -7.27
C LEU A 226 15.80 -6.56 -6.27
N PHE A 227 15.25 -6.61 -5.06
CA PHE A 227 15.61 -7.62 -4.07
C PHE A 227 14.35 -8.17 -3.41
N MET A 228 14.12 -9.48 -3.57
CA MET A 228 12.96 -10.15 -2.99
C MET A 228 13.13 -10.31 -1.49
N LEU A 229 12.16 -9.82 -0.73
CA LEU A 229 12.15 -9.91 0.73
C LEU A 229 11.26 -11.07 1.20
N ASP A 230 10.09 -11.25 0.58
CA ASP A 230 9.12 -12.29 0.94
C ASP A 230 8.17 -12.56 -0.24
N GLY A 231 7.58 -13.77 -0.26
CA GLY A 231 6.70 -14.21 -1.35
C GLY A 231 7.46 -14.50 -2.65
N THR A 232 6.75 -14.51 -3.77
CA THR A 232 7.33 -14.73 -5.11
C THR A 232 6.81 -13.70 -6.09
N LEU A 233 7.63 -13.32 -7.07
CA LEU A 233 7.26 -12.38 -8.12
C LEU A 233 7.67 -12.91 -9.49
N GLU A 234 6.73 -12.95 -10.42
CA GLU A 234 7.01 -13.14 -11.85
C GLU A 234 7.44 -11.79 -12.43
N LEU A 235 8.60 -11.71 -13.07
CA LEU A 235 9.04 -10.59 -13.88
C LEU A 235 9.23 -11.04 -15.32
N VAL A 236 8.71 -10.28 -16.27
CA VAL A 236 8.86 -10.53 -17.70
C VAL A 236 9.58 -9.36 -18.34
N LEU A 237 10.68 -9.63 -19.04
CA LEU A 237 11.42 -8.66 -19.85
C LEU A 237 11.22 -8.94 -21.33
N ASP A 238 11.13 -7.87 -22.12
CA ASP A 238 11.03 -7.90 -23.58
C ASP A 238 9.93 -8.85 -24.09
N GLU A 239 8.84 -8.99 -23.30
CA GLU A 239 7.68 -9.86 -23.54
C GLU A 239 8.01 -11.38 -23.62
N THR A 240 9.24 -11.77 -23.54
CA THR A 240 9.69 -13.16 -23.80
C THR A 240 10.53 -13.77 -22.70
N GLU A 241 11.32 -12.98 -21.98
CA GLU A 241 12.17 -13.49 -20.91
C GLU A 241 11.42 -13.46 -19.58
N GLN A 242 11.09 -14.62 -19.04
CA GLN A 242 10.34 -14.77 -17.80
C GLN A 242 11.25 -15.22 -16.66
N PHE A 243 11.18 -14.53 -15.53
CA PHE A 243 11.92 -14.82 -14.31
C PHE A 243 10.94 -14.96 -13.15
N ILE A 244 11.13 -15.98 -12.32
CA ILE A 244 10.44 -16.11 -11.03
C ILE A 244 11.47 -15.78 -9.96
N LEU A 245 11.21 -14.73 -9.20
CA LEU A 245 12.07 -14.30 -8.10
C LEU A 245 11.51 -14.85 -6.79
N GLU A 246 12.37 -15.45 -5.99
CA GLU A 246 12.11 -16.01 -4.67
C GLU A 246 12.82 -15.19 -3.57
N PRO A 247 12.43 -15.32 -2.28
CA PRO A 247 13.08 -14.57 -1.20
C PRO A 247 14.59 -14.74 -1.18
N GLY A 248 15.31 -13.61 -1.17
CA GLY A 248 16.77 -13.53 -1.25
C GLY A 248 17.33 -13.35 -2.66
N ASP A 249 16.52 -13.55 -3.70
CA ASP A 249 16.95 -13.25 -5.06
C ASP A 249 17.11 -11.75 -5.30
N SER A 250 18.07 -11.41 -6.16
CA SER A 250 18.25 -10.06 -6.66
C SER A 250 18.30 -10.05 -8.19
N MET A 251 17.79 -8.99 -8.78
CA MET A 251 17.81 -8.81 -10.23
C MET A 251 18.17 -7.37 -10.58
N THR A 252 18.97 -7.19 -11.63
CA THR A 252 19.33 -5.88 -12.18
C THR A 252 19.11 -5.88 -13.68
N PHE A 253 18.48 -4.85 -14.21
CA PHE A 253 18.29 -4.69 -15.65
C PHE A 253 18.18 -3.21 -16.01
N ALA A 254 18.44 -2.91 -17.30
CA ALA A 254 18.25 -1.57 -17.83
C ALA A 254 16.76 -1.29 -18.03
N SER A 255 16.26 -0.20 -17.45
CA SER A 255 14.83 0.14 -17.41
C SER A 255 14.22 0.44 -18.79
N HIS A 256 15.04 0.67 -19.82
CA HIS A 256 14.55 0.83 -21.20
C HIS A 256 14.08 -0.49 -21.83
N ARG A 257 14.36 -1.64 -21.21
CA ARG A 257 13.77 -2.93 -21.59
C ARG A 257 12.30 -2.94 -21.19
N PRO A 258 11.36 -3.22 -22.09
CA PRO A 258 9.96 -3.40 -21.72
C PRO A 258 9.84 -4.47 -20.63
N HIS A 259 9.19 -4.11 -19.52
CA HIS A 259 9.07 -5.01 -18.37
C HIS A 259 7.70 -4.92 -17.73
N ARG A 260 7.27 -6.01 -17.14
CA ARG A 260 6.05 -6.13 -16.34
C ARG A 260 6.23 -7.17 -15.25
N PHE A 261 5.46 -7.07 -14.19
CA PHE A 261 5.50 -8.04 -13.12
C PHE A 261 4.08 -8.49 -12.70
N ALA A 262 4.02 -9.65 -12.05
CA ALA A 262 2.81 -10.17 -11.43
C ALA A 262 3.15 -11.06 -10.23
N ASN A 263 2.34 -11.01 -9.19
CA ASN A 263 2.37 -12.02 -8.14
C ASN A 263 1.46 -13.18 -8.54
N ARG A 264 2.07 -14.33 -8.90
CA ARG A 264 1.37 -15.58 -9.23
C ARG A 264 1.29 -16.54 -8.05
N GLY A 265 1.87 -16.16 -6.90
CA GLY A 265 1.83 -16.94 -5.66
C GLY A 265 0.52 -16.76 -4.89
N ASP A 266 0.43 -17.46 -3.77
CA ASP A 266 -0.74 -17.49 -2.89
C ASP A 266 -0.62 -16.53 -1.70
N ILE A 267 0.54 -15.89 -1.53
CA ILE A 267 0.82 -14.92 -0.46
C ILE A 267 1.29 -13.59 -1.06
N PRO A 268 1.14 -12.47 -0.34
CA PRO A 268 1.69 -11.19 -0.78
C PRO A 268 3.20 -11.26 -1.01
N ALA A 269 3.67 -10.66 -2.09
CA ALA A 269 5.09 -10.50 -2.38
C ALA A 269 5.60 -9.15 -1.88
N SER A 270 6.77 -9.13 -1.25
CA SER A 270 7.43 -7.93 -0.74
C SER A 270 8.79 -7.75 -1.41
N ILE A 271 9.01 -6.60 -2.06
CA ILE A 271 10.16 -6.35 -2.91
C ILE A 271 10.76 -4.98 -2.59
N LEU A 272 12.07 -4.93 -2.30
CA LEU A 272 12.84 -3.70 -2.40
C LEU A 272 13.12 -3.42 -3.87
N TRP A 273 12.65 -2.27 -4.36
CA TRP A 273 12.78 -1.84 -5.75
C TRP A 273 13.51 -0.51 -5.81
N ILE A 274 14.61 -0.44 -6.52
CA ILE A 274 15.43 0.76 -6.62
C ILE A 274 15.60 1.12 -8.10
N ASN A 275 15.25 2.35 -8.46
CA ASN A 275 15.41 2.91 -9.79
C ASN A 275 16.49 3.99 -9.80
N THR A 276 17.23 4.14 -10.91
CA THR A 276 18.18 5.22 -11.14
C THR A 276 18.18 5.64 -12.64
N PRO A 277 18.18 6.94 -12.96
CA PRO A 277 17.81 8.05 -12.08
C PRO A 277 16.34 7.95 -11.68
N PRO A 278 15.85 8.75 -10.73
CA PRO A 278 14.42 8.85 -10.50
C PRO A 278 13.71 9.09 -11.81
N THR A 279 12.67 8.32 -12.08
CA THR A 279 11.93 8.38 -13.35
C THR A 279 11.27 9.75 -13.52
N PHE A 280 11.91 10.62 -14.28
CA PHE A 280 11.42 11.97 -14.60
C PHE A 280 10.59 11.96 -15.86
#